data_9b8ecabd5675521b5aa49aeea9373eda
#
_entry.id   9b8ecabd5675521b5aa49aeea9373eda
#
_cell.length_a   1.000
_cell.length_b   1.000
_cell.length_c   1.000
_cell.angle_alpha   90.00
_cell.angle_beta   90.00
_cell.angle_gamma   90.00
#
_symmetry.space_group_name_H-M   'P 1'
#
loop_
_entity.id
_entity.type
_entity.pdbx_description
1 polymer ?
#
loop_
_entity_poly.entity_id
_entity_poly.type
_entity_poly.pdbx_seq_one_letter_code
_entity_poly.pdbx_strand_id
1 'polypeptide(L)'
;MRFLLSYVIIRHIKVFFERRIRLTTIVTVHHHYEFGRAGFESSQQTRMNLAKMNGFDYVHLITSPQIVGYEECFRSIGFDYGELCALDQAFMGVPASKVDDKHYQYIRDGVIVGEAYYDDDCRVGHVPMWVYTRNDKVFTEESLAVWYLSEYPEKYYLVIFRDESRIPMPQLVRFAKLFNLCYYEVIHHNVLDDGFLPSLSKKVSYLVANERLAQELTNMGFNAQFLPPMCVWEKDIASRTIIPVRKYVWSAHLGEYKNFVQALRVMQQLTDTSITLDVYGGTQEDFDRHCASVGGCPPNVTYKGVVVRVPYEQYDGFLSTSTHELFSNACIEAMTSGLKCVVSDIKYPFRDYAEKSCGEVSIAYTDAEFVSCVRDLQDSVFHANYQIKLLKNYTYERWASRFSQMCK
;
A
#
# COMPACT_ATOMS: atom_id res chain seq x y z
N MET A 1 -13.54 -30.43 4.26
CA MET A 1 -14.09 -29.08 4.39
C MET A 1 -15.31 -28.99 5.33
N ARG A 2 -16.40 -29.74 5.18
CA ARG A 2 -17.54 -29.72 6.12
C ARG A 2 -17.16 -30.08 7.57
N PHE A 3 -16.26 -31.02 7.79
CA PHE A 3 -15.80 -31.45 9.11
C PHE A 3 -14.93 -30.38 9.83
N LEU A 4 -14.06 -29.66 9.10
CA LEU A 4 -13.26 -28.58 9.68
C LEU A 4 -14.16 -27.41 10.14
N LEU A 5 -15.13 -27.00 9.31
CA LEU A 5 -16.08 -25.93 9.68
C LEU A 5 -16.91 -26.32 10.91
N SER A 6 -17.35 -27.57 11.03
CA SER A 6 -18.16 -28.03 12.18
C SER A 6 -17.32 -28.05 13.48
N TYR A 7 -16.07 -28.49 13.41
CA TYR A 7 -15.17 -28.51 14.57
C TYR A 7 -14.82 -27.09 15.05
N VAL A 8 -14.56 -26.19 14.11
CA VAL A 8 -14.30 -24.76 14.35
C VAL A 8 -15.47 -24.08 15.03
N ILE A 9 -16.70 -24.32 14.54
CA ILE A 9 -17.92 -23.76 15.10
C ILE A 9 -18.09 -24.16 16.57
N ILE A 10 -17.92 -25.44 16.90
CA ILE A 10 -18.11 -25.97 18.26
C ILE A 10 -17.07 -25.38 19.23
N ARG A 11 -15.79 -25.24 18.79
CA ARG A 11 -14.71 -24.69 19.62
C ARG A 11 -14.93 -23.20 19.93
N HIS A 12 -15.34 -22.40 18.93
CA HIS A 12 -15.62 -20.97 19.08
C HIS A 12 -16.89 -20.71 19.95
N ILE A 13 -17.93 -21.48 19.78
CA ILE A 13 -19.16 -21.34 20.60
C ILE A 13 -18.82 -21.56 22.07
N LYS A 14 -17.98 -22.54 22.42
CA LYS A 14 -17.58 -22.83 23.79
C LYS A 14 -16.78 -21.67 24.41
N VAL A 15 -15.87 -21.05 23.65
CA VAL A 15 -15.05 -19.91 24.09
C VAL A 15 -15.89 -18.63 24.21
N PHE A 16 -16.85 -18.41 23.30
CA PHE A 16 -17.70 -17.22 23.28
C PHE A 16 -18.66 -17.13 24.49
N PHE A 17 -19.16 -18.27 24.98
CA PHE A 17 -20.07 -18.31 26.12
C PHE A 17 -19.37 -18.18 27.49
N GLU A 18 -18.08 -18.49 27.59
CA GLU A 18 -17.35 -18.49 28.85
C GLU A 18 -16.76 -17.14 29.28
N ARG A 19 -16.66 -16.13 28.38
CA ARG A 19 -16.03 -14.85 28.73
C ARG A 19 -16.64 -13.65 27.99
N ARG A 20 -17.13 -12.65 28.71
CA ARG A 20 -17.32 -11.26 28.22
C ARG A 20 -15.95 -10.59 28.02
N ILE A 21 -15.13 -11.07 27.10
CA ILE A 21 -13.81 -10.51 26.82
C ILE A 21 -13.95 -9.57 25.63
N ARG A 22 -13.27 -8.42 25.67
CA ARG A 22 -13.18 -7.49 24.56
C ARG A 22 -12.40 -8.15 23.43
N LEU A 23 -12.92 -8.08 22.22
CA LEU A 23 -12.16 -8.35 21.00
C LEU A 23 -11.03 -7.32 20.93
N THR A 24 -9.80 -7.75 20.81
CA THR A 24 -8.60 -6.89 20.93
C THR A 24 -7.65 -7.01 19.78
N THR A 25 -7.80 -8.02 18.92
CA THR A 25 -6.84 -8.32 17.86
C THR A 25 -7.31 -7.85 16.49
N ILE A 26 -6.49 -7.04 15.85
CA ILE A 26 -6.63 -6.61 14.46
C ILE A 26 -5.79 -7.52 13.59
N VAL A 27 -6.35 -7.98 12.48
CA VAL A 27 -5.68 -8.90 11.55
C VAL A 27 -5.54 -8.24 10.19
N THR A 28 -4.34 -8.29 9.63
CA THR A 28 -4.12 -8.05 8.21
C THR A 28 -3.78 -9.36 7.51
N VAL A 29 -4.50 -9.68 6.44
CA VAL A 29 -4.20 -10.81 5.55
C VAL A 29 -3.61 -10.23 4.28
N HIS A 30 -2.38 -10.63 3.94
CA HIS A 30 -1.64 -10.11 2.81
C HIS A 30 -1.04 -11.23 1.95
N HIS A 31 -1.12 -11.05 0.63
CA HIS A 31 -0.66 -12.05 -0.33
C HIS A 31 0.87 -12.06 -0.46
N HIS A 32 1.47 -10.92 -0.70
CA HIS A 32 2.89 -10.81 -1.03
C HIS A 32 3.47 -9.50 -0.50
N TYR A 33 4.73 -9.56 -0.02
CA TYR A 33 5.53 -8.40 0.28
C TYR A 33 6.71 -8.35 -0.67
N GLU A 34 6.79 -7.28 -1.46
CA GLU A 34 8.02 -6.99 -2.20
C GLU A 34 9.01 -6.29 -1.28
N PHE A 35 10.29 -6.67 -1.37
CA PHE A 35 11.35 -6.02 -0.62
C PHE A 35 11.59 -4.61 -1.15
N GLY A 36 10.94 -3.63 -0.55
CA GLY A 36 11.07 -2.22 -0.90
C GLY A 36 9.75 -1.50 -0.67
N ARG A 37 9.66 -0.65 0.31
CA ARG A 37 8.46 0.08 0.76
C ARG A 37 7.52 0.49 -0.37
N ALA A 38 6.55 -0.34 -0.70
CA ALA A 38 5.44 0.03 -1.57
C ALA A 38 4.38 0.81 -0.78
N GLY A 39 3.48 1.49 -1.50
CA GLY A 39 2.45 2.33 -0.87
C GLY A 39 1.49 1.57 0.06
N PHE A 40 1.23 0.29 -0.22
CA PHE A 40 0.38 -0.55 0.60
C PHE A 40 1.04 -0.96 1.94
N GLU A 41 2.36 -1.15 1.98
CA GLU A 41 3.10 -1.40 3.23
C GLU A 41 2.99 -0.20 4.17
N SER A 42 3.07 1.02 3.66
CA SER A 42 2.83 2.24 4.43
C SER A 42 1.42 2.27 5.03
N SER A 43 0.42 1.78 4.31
CA SER A 43 -0.96 1.64 4.81
C SER A 43 -1.04 0.65 5.97
N GLN A 44 -0.39 -0.49 5.85
CA GLN A 44 -0.36 -1.51 6.90
C GLN A 44 0.40 -1.02 8.14
N GLN A 45 1.54 -0.37 7.96
CA GLN A 45 2.30 0.25 9.06
C GLN A 45 1.47 1.31 9.78
N THR A 46 0.69 2.11 9.05
CA THR A 46 -0.21 3.11 9.65
C THR A 46 -1.28 2.43 10.50
N ARG A 47 -1.92 1.37 10.00
CA ARG A 47 -2.90 0.59 10.78
C ARG A 47 -2.29 -0.07 12.01
N MET A 48 -1.09 -0.65 11.86
CA MET A 48 -0.34 -1.27 12.96
C MET A 48 0.02 -0.24 14.05
N ASN A 49 0.53 0.93 13.67
CA ASN A 49 0.87 2.00 14.61
C ASN A 49 -0.36 2.47 15.39
N LEU A 50 -1.51 2.57 14.72
CA LEU A 50 -2.77 2.89 15.39
C LEU A 50 -3.24 1.80 16.33
N ALA A 51 -3.12 0.54 15.95
CA ALA A 51 -3.41 -0.58 16.83
C ALA A 51 -2.57 -0.47 18.11
N LYS A 52 -1.26 -0.27 17.97
CA LYS A 52 -0.31 -0.07 19.08
C LYS A 52 -0.73 1.08 19.99
N MET A 53 -1.02 2.25 19.41
CA MET A 53 -1.40 3.45 20.17
C MET A 53 -2.73 3.32 20.91
N ASN A 54 -3.63 2.48 20.43
CA ASN A 54 -4.96 2.23 21.05
C ASN A 54 -4.99 0.95 21.90
N GLY A 55 -3.86 0.28 22.11
CA GLY A 55 -3.77 -0.92 22.96
C GLY A 55 -4.39 -2.17 22.33
N PHE A 56 -4.49 -2.23 20.99
CA PHE A 56 -4.92 -3.42 20.28
C PHE A 56 -3.70 -4.31 19.94
N ASP A 57 -3.90 -5.62 19.98
CA ASP A 57 -2.97 -6.56 19.37
C ASP A 57 -3.08 -6.50 17.84
N TYR A 58 -1.99 -6.83 17.16
CA TYR A 58 -1.96 -6.81 15.70
C TYR A 58 -1.29 -8.06 15.16
N VAL A 59 -1.91 -8.70 14.18
CA VAL A 59 -1.40 -9.91 13.51
C VAL A 59 -1.33 -9.67 12.01
N HIS A 60 -0.14 -9.90 11.45
CA HIS A 60 0.10 -9.90 10.02
C HIS A 60 0.14 -11.34 9.53
N LEU A 61 -0.86 -11.76 8.76
CA LEU A 61 -0.91 -13.05 8.11
C LEU A 61 -0.38 -12.93 6.69
N ILE A 62 0.76 -13.56 6.42
CA ILE A 62 1.41 -13.58 5.12
C ILE A 62 1.01 -14.88 4.43
N THR A 63 0.41 -14.78 3.24
CA THR A 63 -0.15 -15.95 2.56
C THR A 63 0.78 -16.56 1.52
N SER A 64 1.79 -15.82 1.02
CA SER A 64 2.83 -16.34 0.12
C SER A 64 3.89 -17.15 0.88
N PRO A 65 4.58 -18.11 0.23
CA PRO A 65 5.66 -18.88 0.87
C PRO A 65 6.79 -18.01 1.40
N GLN A 66 7.25 -18.29 2.62
CA GLN A 66 8.29 -17.51 3.29
C GLN A 66 9.51 -18.39 3.62
N ILE A 67 10.70 -17.90 3.26
CA ILE A 67 11.99 -18.54 3.61
C ILE A 67 12.43 -18.16 5.01
N VAL A 68 13.48 -18.80 5.52
CA VAL A 68 14.12 -18.45 6.80
C VAL A 68 14.55 -16.99 6.78
N GLY A 69 14.34 -16.30 7.91
CA GLY A 69 14.76 -14.89 8.08
C GLY A 69 13.75 -13.84 7.56
N TYR A 70 12.57 -14.26 7.10
CA TYR A 70 11.54 -13.32 6.63
C TYR A 70 11.16 -12.28 7.70
N GLU A 71 11.12 -12.65 8.99
CA GLU A 71 10.75 -11.73 10.06
C GLU A 71 11.73 -10.56 10.19
N GLU A 72 13.03 -10.83 10.05
CA GLU A 72 14.07 -9.78 10.10
C GLU A 72 13.87 -8.78 8.96
N CYS A 73 13.54 -9.27 7.76
CA CYS A 73 13.22 -8.43 6.62
C CYS A 73 12.03 -7.52 6.90
N PHE A 74 10.92 -8.05 7.42
CA PHE A 74 9.75 -7.24 7.75
C PHE A 74 10.03 -6.24 8.87
N ARG A 75 10.75 -6.64 9.91
CA ARG A 75 11.17 -5.75 11.00
C ARG A 75 12.04 -4.60 10.47
N SER A 76 12.94 -4.87 9.53
CA SER A 76 13.83 -3.85 8.94
C SER A 76 13.10 -2.77 8.14
N ILE A 77 11.92 -3.07 7.58
CA ILE A 77 11.09 -2.10 6.85
C ILE A 77 10.00 -1.45 7.71
N GLY A 78 9.99 -1.71 9.02
CA GLY A 78 9.17 -1.01 10.01
C GLY A 78 7.97 -1.78 10.56
N PHE A 79 7.88 -3.10 10.33
CA PHE A 79 6.90 -3.97 11.00
C PHE A 79 7.45 -4.39 12.37
N ASP A 80 7.56 -3.43 13.28
CA ASP A 80 8.19 -3.60 14.60
C ASP A 80 7.20 -3.97 15.71
N TYR A 81 5.90 -3.93 15.42
CA TYR A 81 4.83 -4.24 16.35
C TYR A 81 3.91 -5.35 15.82
N GLY A 82 3.35 -6.14 16.74
CA GLY A 82 2.45 -7.23 16.41
C GLY A 82 3.15 -8.53 16.04
N GLU A 83 2.34 -9.53 15.77
CA GLU A 83 2.78 -10.86 15.35
C GLU A 83 2.89 -10.91 13.83
N LEU A 84 4.03 -11.39 13.34
CA LEU A 84 4.22 -11.76 11.94
C LEU A 84 4.05 -13.27 11.82
N CYS A 85 3.12 -13.72 10.99
CA CYS A 85 2.84 -15.13 10.78
C CYS A 85 2.85 -15.48 9.29
N ALA A 86 3.89 -16.21 8.87
CA ALA A 86 3.90 -16.90 7.59
C ALA A 86 2.99 -18.12 7.70
N LEU A 87 1.83 -18.08 7.03
CA LEU A 87 0.80 -19.11 7.13
C LEU A 87 1.29 -20.48 6.65
N ASP A 88 2.12 -20.48 5.63
CA ASP A 88 2.76 -21.66 5.09
C ASP A 88 3.65 -22.35 6.12
N GLN A 89 4.52 -21.58 6.80
CA GLN A 89 5.42 -22.11 7.83
C GLN A 89 4.64 -22.60 9.06
N ALA A 90 3.65 -21.83 9.50
CA ALA A 90 2.78 -22.23 10.61
C ALA A 90 2.04 -23.54 10.30
N PHE A 91 1.59 -23.73 9.06
CA PHE A 91 0.87 -24.91 8.63
C PHE A 91 1.80 -26.11 8.38
N MET A 92 2.92 -25.90 7.70
CA MET A 92 3.88 -26.97 7.36
C MET A 92 4.77 -27.37 8.55
N GLY A 93 4.97 -26.43 9.49
CA GLY A 93 5.84 -26.59 10.67
C GLY A 93 7.34 -26.51 10.37
N VAL A 94 7.71 -26.07 9.17
CA VAL A 94 9.08 -25.80 8.71
C VAL A 94 9.07 -24.67 7.69
N PRO A 95 10.18 -23.91 7.54
CA PRO A 95 10.27 -22.85 6.55
C PRO A 95 10.32 -23.40 5.11
N ALA A 96 9.93 -22.56 4.16
CA ALA A 96 10.02 -22.87 2.74
C ALA A 96 11.46 -22.85 2.24
N SER A 97 11.77 -23.75 1.33
CA SER A 97 13.01 -23.78 0.54
C SER A 97 12.66 -23.52 -0.92
N LYS A 98 13.23 -22.44 -1.49
CA LYS A 98 12.95 -22.03 -2.87
C LYS A 98 13.56 -23.04 -3.85
N VAL A 99 12.75 -23.58 -4.75
CA VAL A 99 13.18 -24.38 -5.90
C VAL A 99 13.34 -23.47 -7.12
N ASP A 100 12.32 -22.66 -7.40
CA ASP A 100 12.31 -21.58 -8.40
C ASP A 100 11.32 -20.49 -8.00
N ASP A 101 11.06 -19.50 -8.87
CA ASP A 101 10.20 -18.34 -8.56
C ASP A 101 8.71 -18.71 -8.36
N LYS A 102 8.30 -19.90 -8.81
CA LYS A 102 6.92 -20.40 -8.72
C LYS A 102 6.77 -21.70 -7.93
N HIS A 103 7.87 -22.20 -7.34
CA HIS A 103 7.87 -23.47 -6.63
C HIS A 103 8.74 -23.42 -5.38
N TYR A 104 8.18 -23.87 -4.26
CA TYR A 104 8.83 -24.01 -2.97
C TYR A 104 8.56 -25.40 -2.38
N GLN A 105 9.54 -25.94 -1.64
CA GLN A 105 9.41 -27.20 -0.91
C GLN A 105 9.59 -26.99 0.58
N TYR A 106 8.89 -27.79 1.38
CA TYR A 106 8.99 -27.82 2.83
C TYR A 106 9.62 -29.14 3.24
N ILE A 107 10.84 -29.08 3.80
CA ILE A 107 11.67 -30.26 4.07
C ILE A 107 11.87 -30.38 5.59
N ARG A 108 11.52 -31.55 6.14
CA ARG A 108 11.77 -31.90 7.54
C ARG A 108 12.58 -33.19 7.59
N ASP A 109 13.75 -33.16 8.25
CA ASP A 109 14.63 -34.31 8.40
C ASP A 109 14.98 -35.00 7.07
N GLY A 110 15.16 -34.21 6.01
CA GLY A 110 15.48 -34.69 4.67
C GLY A 110 14.28 -35.23 3.87
N VAL A 111 13.06 -35.14 4.41
CA VAL A 111 11.82 -35.58 3.74
C VAL A 111 10.97 -34.38 3.36
N ILE A 112 10.46 -34.37 2.13
CA ILE A 112 9.49 -33.35 1.67
C ILE A 112 8.17 -33.62 2.38
N VAL A 113 7.74 -32.68 3.23
CA VAL A 113 6.46 -32.74 3.97
C VAL A 113 5.34 -31.93 3.32
N GLY A 114 5.68 -31.12 2.32
CA GLY A 114 4.73 -30.33 1.54
C GLY A 114 5.41 -29.49 0.47
N GLU A 115 4.63 -28.93 -0.41
CA GLU A 115 5.09 -28.06 -1.50
C GLU A 115 4.13 -26.89 -1.69
N ALA A 116 4.63 -25.80 -2.28
CA ALA A 116 3.83 -24.66 -2.71
C ALA A 116 4.13 -24.32 -4.16
N TYR A 117 3.09 -24.12 -4.95
CA TYR A 117 3.17 -23.74 -6.36
C TYR A 117 2.38 -22.46 -6.60
N TYR A 118 2.90 -21.59 -7.45
CA TYR A 118 2.15 -20.47 -7.95
C TYR A 118 1.27 -20.92 -9.13
N ASP A 119 -0.04 -20.95 -8.91
CA ASP A 119 -1.05 -21.37 -9.91
C ASP A 119 -1.43 -20.17 -10.79
N ASP A 120 -0.61 -19.85 -11.78
CA ASP A 120 -0.90 -18.81 -12.76
C ASP A 120 -1.86 -19.26 -13.88
N ASP A 121 -2.05 -20.57 -14.04
CA ASP A 121 -3.03 -21.15 -14.96
C ASP A 121 -4.46 -21.19 -14.37
N CYS A 122 -4.63 -20.75 -13.13
CA CYS A 122 -5.91 -20.75 -12.38
C CYS A 122 -6.60 -22.13 -12.30
N ARG A 123 -5.80 -23.22 -12.17
CA ARG A 123 -6.33 -24.62 -12.16
C ARG A 123 -7.14 -24.91 -10.90
N VAL A 124 -6.75 -24.33 -9.78
CA VAL A 124 -7.40 -24.55 -8.47
C VAL A 124 -8.39 -23.43 -8.15
N GLY A 125 -8.27 -22.29 -8.82
CA GLY A 125 -9.14 -21.13 -8.68
C GLY A 125 -9.26 -20.38 -10.02
N HIS A 126 -10.02 -19.31 -10.03
CA HIS A 126 -10.16 -18.46 -11.23
C HIS A 126 -9.18 -17.26 -11.22
N VAL A 127 -8.22 -17.27 -10.30
CA VAL A 127 -7.27 -16.17 -10.09
C VAL A 127 -5.91 -16.75 -9.74
N PRO A 128 -4.79 -16.22 -10.26
CA PRO A 128 -3.45 -16.65 -9.90
C PRO A 128 -3.21 -16.55 -8.39
N MET A 129 -2.74 -17.63 -7.77
CA MET A 129 -2.51 -17.69 -6.32
C MET A 129 -1.50 -18.79 -5.96
N TRP A 130 -0.97 -18.72 -4.73
CA TRP A 130 -0.21 -19.83 -4.17
C TRP A 130 -1.13 -20.98 -3.74
N VAL A 131 -0.74 -22.18 -4.14
CA VAL A 131 -1.41 -23.45 -3.82
C VAL A 131 -0.43 -24.32 -3.05
N TYR A 132 -0.89 -24.86 -1.93
CA TYR A 132 -0.09 -25.65 -1.00
C TYR A 132 -0.57 -27.09 -1.00
N THR A 133 0.37 -28.04 -1.01
CA THR A 133 0.07 -29.47 -0.89
C THR A 133 0.71 -30.03 0.37
N ARG A 134 -0.07 -30.82 1.13
CA ARG A 134 0.41 -31.55 2.30
C ARG A 134 -0.42 -32.81 2.49
N ASN A 135 0.24 -33.97 2.58
CA ASN A 135 -0.43 -35.27 2.74
C ASN A 135 -1.52 -35.50 1.66
N ASP A 136 -1.19 -35.30 0.39
CA ASP A 136 -2.08 -35.43 -0.78
C ASP A 136 -3.33 -34.52 -0.75
N LYS A 137 -3.34 -33.53 0.11
CA LYS A 137 -4.41 -32.52 0.17
C LYS A 137 -3.92 -31.18 -0.35
N VAL A 138 -4.82 -30.51 -1.04
CA VAL A 138 -4.58 -29.19 -1.63
C VAL A 138 -5.22 -28.11 -0.76
N PHE A 139 -4.46 -27.05 -0.51
CA PHE A 139 -4.87 -25.87 0.26
C PHE A 139 -4.60 -24.61 -0.57
N THR A 140 -5.49 -23.63 -0.48
CA THR A 140 -5.29 -22.31 -1.06
C THR A 140 -4.86 -21.34 0.04
N GLU A 141 -4.34 -20.18 -0.33
CA GLU A 141 -4.02 -19.10 0.60
C GLU A 141 -5.19 -18.76 1.54
N GLU A 142 -6.39 -18.69 0.98
CA GLU A 142 -7.62 -18.45 1.74
C GLU A 142 -7.88 -19.53 2.78
N SER A 143 -7.70 -20.81 2.41
CA SER A 143 -7.94 -21.92 3.33
C SER A 143 -6.91 -21.95 4.47
N LEU A 144 -5.67 -21.52 4.22
CA LEU A 144 -4.67 -21.36 5.27
C LEU A 144 -5.01 -20.21 6.23
N ALA A 145 -5.47 -19.06 5.71
CA ALA A 145 -5.92 -17.95 6.55
C ALA A 145 -7.10 -18.36 7.46
N VAL A 146 -8.11 -19.02 6.91
CA VAL A 146 -9.24 -19.54 7.69
C VAL A 146 -8.80 -20.59 8.70
N TRP A 147 -7.88 -21.49 8.35
CA TRP A 147 -7.31 -22.46 9.26
C TRP A 147 -6.63 -21.77 10.46
N TYR A 148 -5.74 -20.79 10.21
CA TYR A 148 -5.03 -20.08 11.26
C TYR A 148 -6.01 -19.38 12.24
N LEU A 149 -6.93 -18.59 11.70
CA LEU A 149 -7.91 -17.87 12.52
C LEU A 149 -8.78 -18.82 13.36
N SER A 150 -8.95 -20.06 12.88
CA SER A 150 -9.71 -21.08 13.59
C SER A 150 -8.90 -21.78 14.68
N GLU A 151 -7.60 -21.96 14.50
CA GLU A 151 -6.71 -22.61 15.48
C GLU A 151 -6.38 -21.71 16.67
N TYR A 152 -6.45 -20.38 16.49
CA TYR A 152 -6.10 -19.39 17.52
C TYR A 152 -7.29 -18.50 17.93
N PRO A 153 -8.44 -19.06 18.33
CA PRO A 153 -9.63 -18.29 18.69
C PRO A 153 -9.46 -17.43 19.95
N GLU A 154 -8.46 -17.73 20.77
CA GLU A 154 -8.13 -16.98 21.99
C GLU A 154 -7.58 -15.58 21.71
N LYS A 155 -7.20 -15.26 20.48
CA LYS A 155 -6.74 -13.93 20.06
C LYS A 155 -7.86 -12.88 19.98
N TYR A 156 -9.12 -13.32 20.09
CA TYR A 156 -10.31 -12.41 20.12
C TYR A 156 -10.31 -11.36 19.01
N TYR A 157 -10.38 -11.82 17.79
CA TYR A 157 -10.34 -10.97 16.61
C TYR A 157 -11.46 -9.94 16.58
N LEU A 158 -11.13 -8.69 16.22
CA LEU A 158 -12.07 -7.59 16.07
C LEU A 158 -12.37 -7.31 14.60
N VAL A 159 -11.34 -7.18 13.80
CA VAL A 159 -11.44 -6.81 12.39
C VAL A 159 -10.39 -7.53 11.56
N ILE A 160 -10.77 -7.90 10.35
CA ILE A 160 -9.89 -8.48 9.34
C ILE A 160 -9.78 -7.48 8.18
N PHE A 161 -8.57 -6.99 7.93
CA PHE A 161 -8.22 -6.26 6.72
C PHE A 161 -7.55 -7.21 5.76
N ARG A 162 -8.14 -7.36 4.59
CA ARG A 162 -7.52 -8.10 3.50
C ARG A 162 -6.96 -7.11 2.52
N ASP A 163 -5.64 -7.00 2.47
CA ASP A 163 -4.94 -6.19 1.48
C ASP A 163 -4.88 -6.95 0.16
N GLU A 164 -5.01 -6.21 -0.94
CA GLU A 164 -5.02 -6.70 -2.29
C GLU A 164 -6.28 -7.48 -2.71
N SER A 165 -7.35 -6.73 -3.00
CA SER A 165 -8.68 -7.23 -3.35
C SER A 165 -8.80 -7.95 -4.70
N ARG A 166 -7.69 -8.16 -5.44
CA ARG A 166 -7.70 -8.83 -6.75
C ARG A 166 -8.09 -10.30 -6.67
N ILE A 167 -7.81 -10.95 -5.54
CA ILE A 167 -8.10 -12.37 -5.31
C ILE A 167 -9.30 -12.48 -4.38
N PRO A 168 -10.47 -12.97 -4.84
CA PRO A 168 -11.63 -13.16 -3.96
C PRO A 168 -11.35 -14.18 -2.85
N MET A 169 -11.74 -13.87 -1.61
CA MET A 169 -11.63 -14.77 -0.45
C MET A 169 -13.01 -15.06 0.20
N PRO A 170 -13.92 -15.78 -0.50
CA PRO A 170 -15.28 -16.00 -0.04
C PRO A 170 -15.40 -16.81 1.25
N GLN A 171 -14.45 -17.69 1.56
CA GLN A 171 -14.43 -18.47 2.79
C GLN A 171 -14.06 -17.59 3.98
N LEU A 172 -13.10 -16.65 3.79
CA LEU A 172 -12.70 -15.69 4.82
C LEU A 172 -13.83 -14.71 5.12
N VAL A 173 -14.56 -14.26 4.09
CA VAL A 173 -15.78 -13.44 4.24
C VAL A 173 -16.86 -14.20 5.03
N ARG A 174 -17.07 -15.49 4.73
CA ARG A 174 -18.02 -16.34 5.48
C ARG A 174 -17.58 -16.54 6.92
N PHE A 175 -16.29 -16.75 7.14
CA PHE A 175 -15.72 -16.85 8.49
C PHE A 175 -15.99 -15.58 9.30
N ALA A 176 -15.65 -14.41 8.75
CA ALA A 176 -15.89 -13.13 9.41
C ALA A 176 -17.37 -12.94 9.78
N LYS A 177 -18.29 -13.21 8.86
CA LYS A 177 -19.75 -13.14 9.12
C LYS A 177 -20.20 -14.10 10.20
N LEU A 178 -19.70 -15.34 10.21
CA LEU A 178 -20.09 -16.36 11.18
C LEU A 178 -19.69 -15.97 12.60
N PHE A 179 -18.57 -15.29 12.76
CA PHE A 179 -18.04 -14.87 14.06
C PHE A 179 -18.30 -13.39 14.38
N ASN A 180 -19.15 -12.72 13.57
CA ASN A 180 -19.49 -11.30 13.72
C ASN A 180 -18.28 -10.38 13.78
N LEU A 181 -17.28 -10.65 12.94
CA LEU A 181 -16.09 -9.81 12.77
C LEU A 181 -16.33 -8.77 11.69
N CYS A 182 -15.77 -7.58 11.85
CA CYS A 182 -15.66 -6.62 10.78
C CYS A 182 -14.69 -7.16 9.72
N TYR A 183 -15.05 -7.06 8.45
CA TYR A 183 -14.20 -7.50 7.34
C TYR A 183 -14.16 -6.43 6.27
N TYR A 184 -12.96 -6.06 5.85
CA TYR A 184 -12.74 -5.08 4.80
C TYR A 184 -11.71 -5.58 3.78
N GLU A 185 -12.03 -5.45 2.52
CA GLU A 185 -11.06 -5.55 1.44
C GLU A 185 -10.48 -4.17 1.14
N VAL A 186 -9.15 -4.06 1.12
CA VAL A 186 -8.43 -2.81 0.91
C VAL A 186 -8.04 -2.67 -0.56
N ILE A 187 -8.49 -1.59 -1.19
CA ILE A 187 -8.22 -1.29 -2.59
C ILE A 187 -7.06 -0.31 -2.68
N HIS A 188 -5.94 -0.76 -3.24
CA HIS A 188 -4.73 0.03 -3.46
C HIS A 188 -4.53 0.49 -4.91
N HIS A 189 -5.40 0.11 -5.85
CA HIS A 189 -5.31 0.41 -7.27
C HIS A 189 -6.62 0.99 -7.81
N ASN A 190 -6.59 1.57 -9.01
CA ASN A 190 -7.78 2.14 -9.65
C ASN A 190 -8.61 1.05 -10.32
N VAL A 191 -9.53 0.45 -9.59
CA VAL A 191 -10.40 -0.64 -10.06
C VAL A 191 -11.30 -0.27 -11.23
N LEU A 192 -11.53 1.03 -11.48
CA LEU A 192 -12.37 1.49 -12.60
C LEU A 192 -11.59 1.47 -13.92
N ASP A 193 -10.33 1.84 -13.89
CA ASP A 193 -9.48 1.90 -15.09
C ASP A 193 -8.79 0.55 -15.37
N ASP A 194 -8.47 -0.21 -14.30
CA ASP A 194 -7.75 -1.50 -14.41
C ASP A 194 -8.64 -2.69 -14.80
N GLY A 195 -9.94 -2.47 -15.03
CA GLY A 195 -10.87 -3.52 -15.43
C GLY A 195 -11.27 -4.50 -14.32
N PHE A 196 -10.92 -4.23 -13.05
CA PHE A 196 -11.25 -5.09 -11.90
C PHE A 196 -12.66 -4.88 -11.34
N LEU A 197 -13.37 -3.87 -11.77
CA LEU A 197 -14.74 -3.58 -11.29
C LEU A 197 -15.67 -4.79 -11.31
N PRO A 198 -15.66 -5.67 -12.35
CA PRO A 198 -16.52 -6.86 -12.36
C PRO A 198 -16.19 -7.89 -11.26
N SER A 199 -14.98 -7.89 -10.72
CA SER A 199 -14.58 -8.80 -9.65
C SER A 199 -15.06 -8.37 -8.27
N LEU A 200 -15.48 -7.10 -8.10
CA LEU A 200 -15.94 -6.58 -6.82
C LEU A 200 -17.35 -7.11 -6.47
N SER A 201 -17.54 -7.46 -5.21
CA SER A 201 -18.82 -7.94 -4.69
C SER A 201 -19.55 -6.87 -3.89
N LYS A 202 -20.81 -6.58 -4.22
CA LYS A 202 -21.67 -5.68 -3.42
C LYS A 202 -21.96 -6.20 -2.00
N LYS A 203 -21.54 -7.43 -1.66
CA LYS A 203 -21.74 -8.06 -0.33
C LYS A 203 -20.54 -7.89 0.60
N VAL A 204 -19.51 -7.20 0.14
CA VAL A 204 -18.23 -6.98 0.87
C VAL A 204 -18.06 -5.48 1.13
N SER A 205 -17.43 -5.14 2.23
CA SER A 205 -17.04 -3.77 2.56
C SER A 205 -15.62 -3.49 2.03
N TYR A 206 -15.45 -2.33 1.44
CA TYR A 206 -14.16 -1.91 0.85
C TYR A 206 -13.60 -0.69 1.56
N LEU A 207 -12.28 -0.69 1.77
CA LEU A 207 -11.51 0.49 2.11
C LEU A 207 -10.73 0.95 0.89
N VAL A 208 -10.89 2.20 0.54
CA VAL A 208 -10.35 2.78 -0.69
C VAL A 208 -9.37 3.90 -0.34
N ALA A 209 -8.20 3.87 -0.93
CA ALA A 209 -7.13 4.83 -0.68
C ALA A 209 -7.43 6.25 -1.19
N ASN A 210 -8.44 6.43 -2.04
CA ASN A 210 -8.84 7.72 -2.59
C ASN A 210 -10.32 8.04 -2.29
N GLU A 211 -10.60 9.26 -1.82
CA GLU A 211 -11.94 9.68 -1.39
C GLU A 211 -12.93 9.73 -2.56
N ARG A 212 -12.51 10.23 -3.73
CA ARG A 212 -13.34 10.33 -4.92
C ARG A 212 -13.70 8.97 -5.49
N LEU A 213 -12.72 8.04 -5.55
CA LEU A 213 -12.99 6.67 -5.97
C LEU A 213 -13.94 5.96 -4.99
N ALA A 214 -13.78 6.16 -3.68
CA ALA A 214 -14.70 5.61 -2.69
C ALA A 214 -16.14 6.11 -2.91
N GLN A 215 -16.30 7.39 -3.20
CA GLN A 215 -17.61 7.98 -3.52
C GLN A 215 -18.19 7.41 -4.83
N GLU A 216 -17.39 7.26 -5.89
CA GLU A 216 -17.82 6.69 -7.16
C GLU A 216 -18.28 5.24 -6.98
N LEU A 217 -17.53 4.42 -6.26
CA LEU A 217 -17.94 3.04 -5.93
C LEU A 217 -19.24 3.01 -5.09
N THR A 218 -19.37 3.93 -4.14
CA THR A 218 -20.61 4.05 -3.35
C THR A 218 -21.81 4.39 -4.23
N ASN A 219 -21.65 5.31 -5.19
CA ASN A 219 -22.69 5.67 -6.14
C ASN A 219 -23.08 4.49 -7.07
N MET A 220 -22.16 3.56 -7.32
CA MET A 220 -22.41 2.31 -8.04
C MET A 220 -23.05 1.22 -7.17
N GLY A 221 -23.29 1.49 -5.88
CA GLY A 221 -23.94 0.60 -4.93
C GLY A 221 -22.99 -0.39 -4.22
N PHE A 222 -21.69 -0.12 -4.21
CA PHE A 222 -20.74 -0.83 -3.38
C PHE A 222 -20.66 -0.21 -1.97
N ASN A 223 -20.38 -1.01 -0.95
CA ASN A 223 -20.10 -0.51 0.39
C ASN A 223 -18.62 -0.10 0.47
N ALA A 224 -18.30 1.09 0.00
CA ALA A 224 -16.95 1.61 -0.06
C ALA A 224 -16.76 2.80 0.88
N GLN A 225 -15.66 2.80 1.63
CA GLN A 225 -15.29 3.84 2.58
C GLN A 225 -13.86 4.32 2.29
N PHE A 226 -13.66 5.62 2.41
CA PHE A 226 -12.33 6.20 2.26
C PHE A 226 -11.50 6.03 3.54
N LEU A 227 -10.32 5.41 3.38
CA LEU A 227 -9.27 5.39 4.40
C LEU A 227 -7.92 5.63 3.71
N PRO A 228 -7.26 6.78 3.95
CA PRO A 228 -5.96 7.06 3.34
C PRO A 228 -4.91 6.04 3.80
N PRO A 229 -3.98 5.63 2.93
CA PRO A 229 -2.94 4.65 3.28
C PRO A 229 -1.90 5.17 4.26
N MET A 230 -1.78 6.50 4.39
CA MET A 230 -0.91 7.14 5.38
C MET A 230 -1.62 8.29 6.07
N CYS A 231 -1.08 8.72 7.20
CA CYS A 231 -1.51 9.94 7.89
C CYS A 231 -0.29 10.81 8.24
N VAL A 232 -0.57 12.09 8.44
CA VAL A 232 0.40 13.09 8.86
C VAL A 232 0.01 13.65 10.23
N TRP A 233 0.99 14.04 11.03
CA TRP A 233 0.70 14.79 12.25
C TRP A 233 0.48 16.26 11.90
N GLU A 234 -0.58 16.86 12.42
CA GLU A 234 -0.89 18.27 12.16
C GLU A 234 0.29 19.19 12.52
N LYS A 235 1.00 18.86 13.59
CA LYS A 235 2.20 19.60 14.03
C LYS A 235 3.39 19.52 13.07
N ASP A 236 3.43 18.50 12.20
CA ASP A 236 4.54 18.27 11.25
C ASP A 236 4.26 18.94 9.89
N ILE A 237 3.06 19.48 9.68
CA ILE A 237 2.73 20.19 8.45
C ILE A 237 3.43 21.55 8.45
N ALA A 238 4.40 21.68 7.56
CA ALA A 238 5.19 22.89 7.46
C ALA A 238 4.41 24.03 6.79
N SER A 239 4.57 25.24 7.32
CA SER A 239 4.21 26.48 6.64
C SER A 239 5.50 27.10 6.12
N ARG A 240 5.65 27.24 4.81
CA ARG A 240 6.86 27.78 4.18
C ARG A 240 6.51 28.84 3.16
N THR A 241 7.40 29.82 3.07
CA THR A 241 7.44 30.75 1.93
C THR A 241 8.71 30.48 1.16
N ILE A 242 8.58 30.17 -0.11
CA ILE A 242 9.68 29.81 -1.02
C ILE A 242 9.76 30.87 -2.11
N ILE A 243 10.95 31.42 -2.31
CA ILE A 243 11.25 32.45 -3.31
C ILE A 243 12.68 32.27 -3.80
N PRO A 244 12.90 31.91 -5.06
CA PRO A 244 12.03 31.23 -6.02
C PRO A 244 12.05 29.71 -5.82
N VAL A 245 11.16 28.99 -6.53
CA VAL A 245 11.18 27.50 -6.56
C VAL A 245 12.21 27.05 -7.58
N ARG A 246 13.32 26.47 -7.13
CA ARG A 246 14.46 26.07 -7.99
C ARG A 246 14.92 24.64 -7.81
N LYS A 247 14.88 24.14 -6.58
CA LYS A 247 15.32 22.80 -6.24
C LYS A 247 14.13 21.86 -6.18
N TYR A 248 14.00 21.02 -7.18
CA TYR A 248 12.95 20.02 -7.23
C TYR A 248 13.43 18.67 -6.75
N VAL A 249 12.54 17.89 -6.22
CA VAL A 249 12.73 16.46 -5.91
C VAL A 249 11.71 15.62 -6.66
N TRP A 250 12.15 14.50 -7.19
CA TRP A 250 11.34 13.41 -7.72
C TRP A 250 11.60 12.18 -6.86
N SER A 251 10.56 11.50 -6.38
CA SER A 251 10.71 10.37 -5.46
C SER A 251 9.68 9.29 -5.75
N ALA A 252 10.15 8.20 -6.32
CA ALA A 252 9.38 6.97 -6.54
C ALA A 252 10.34 5.83 -6.95
N HIS A 253 9.83 4.59 -7.05
CA HIS A 253 10.55 3.57 -7.80
C HIS A 253 10.51 3.90 -9.30
N LEU A 254 11.54 3.49 -10.06
CA LEU A 254 11.71 3.84 -11.48
C LEU A 254 10.92 2.90 -12.43
N GLY A 255 9.71 2.48 -12.03
CA GLY A 255 8.81 1.70 -12.87
C GLY A 255 8.15 2.52 -13.98
N GLU A 256 7.67 1.86 -15.04
CA GLU A 256 7.13 2.49 -16.24
C GLU A 256 6.00 3.48 -15.93
N TYR A 257 5.07 3.13 -15.05
CA TYR A 257 3.93 4.00 -14.72
C TYR A 257 4.30 5.25 -13.91
N LYS A 258 5.52 5.33 -13.37
CA LYS A 258 6.04 6.56 -12.76
C LYS A 258 6.57 7.54 -13.82
N ASN A 259 6.75 7.06 -15.05
CA ASN A 259 7.06 7.85 -16.24
C ASN A 259 8.24 8.83 -16.04
N PHE A 260 9.31 8.33 -15.42
CA PHE A 260 10.50 9.14 -15.13
C PHE A 260 11.14 9.72 -16.40
N VAL A 261 10.99 9.04 -17.53
CA VAL A 261 11.43 9.53 -18.87
C VAL A 261 10.83 10.90 -19.20
N GLN A 262 9.59 11.17 -18.84
CA GLN A 262 8.97 12.48 -19.00
C GLN A 262 9.66 13.54 -18.13
N ALA A 263 9.98 13.22 -16.86
CA ALA A 263 10.73 14.13 -16.00
C ALA A 263 12.08 14.50 -16.60
N LEU A 264 12.81 13.52 -17.18
CA LEU A 264 14.08 13.77 -17.88
C LEU A 264 13.91 14.70 -19.09
N ARG A 265 12.89 14.49 -19.94
CA ARG A 265 12.61 15.36 -21.10
C ARG A 265 12.24 16.79 -20.69
N VAL A 266 11.49 16.95 -19.58
CA VAL A 266 11.20 18.26 -19.00
C VAL A 266 12.48 18.93 -18.54
N MET A 267 13.34 18.23 -17.82
CA MET A 267 14.61 18.79 -17.34
C MET A 267 15.61 19.11 -18.46
N GLN A 268 15.60 18.39 -19.58
CA GLN A 268 16.38 18.74 -20.77
C GLN A 268 16.02 20.12 -21.32
N GLN A 269 14.73 20.50 -21.26
CA GLN A 269 14.25 21.81 -21.72
C GLN A 269 14.46 22.94 -20.70
N LEU A 270 14.99 22.62 -19.52
CA LEU A 270 15.27 23.55 -18.42
C LEU A 270 16.76 23.72 -18.12
N THR A 271 17.65 23.23 -18.98
CA THR A 271 19.10 23.29 -18.78
C THR A 271 19.69 24.70 -18.85
N ASP A 272 18.97 25.66 -19.44
CA ASP A 272 19.31 27.08 -19.53
C ASP A 272 18.92 27.86 -18.26
N THR A 273 18.37 27.18 -17.26
CA THR A 273 17.85 27.75 -16.02
C THR A 273 18.69 27.34 -14.81
N SER A 274 18.39 27.90 -13.65
CA SER A 274 18.96 27.48 -12.37
C SER A 274 18.18 26.35 -11.69
N ILE A 275 17.25 25.71 -12.41
CA ILE A 275 16.40 24.63 -11.89
C ILE A 275 17.18 23.31 -11.88
N THR A 276 17.09 22.60 -10.75
CA THR A 276 17.69 21.29 -10.55
C THR A 276 16.66 20.27 -10.08
N LEU A 277 16.90 19.00 -10.41
CA LEU A 277 16.08 17.86 -9.96
C LEU A 277 16.95 16.80 -9.30
N ASP A 278 16.69 16.53 -8.04
CA ASP A 278 17.25 15.38 -7.33
C ASP A 278 16.26 14.21 -7.37
N VAL A 279 16.77 13.00 -7.64
CA VAL A 279 15.97 11.79 -7.90
C VAL A 279 16.27 10.75 -6.83
N TYR A 280 15.23 10.34 -6.11
CA TYR A 280 15.28 9.28 -5.10
C TYR A 280 14.45 8.06 -5.51
N GLY A 281 14.99 6.88 -5.29
CA GLY A 281 14.34 5.59 -5.53
C GLY A 281 14.83 4.87 -6.79
N GLY A 282 14.44 3.60 -6.93
CA GLY A 282 14.96 2.72 -7.96
C GLY A 282 16.44 2.36 -7.79
N THR A 283 16.99 1.64 -8.73
CA THR A 283 18.41 1.29 -8.77
C THR A 283 19.19 2.28 -9.64
N GLN A 284 20.53 2.34 -9.48
CA GLN A 284 21.40 3.11 -10.38
C GLN A 284 21.26 2.63 -11.83
N GLU A 285 21.15 1.32 -12.03
CA GLU A 285 20.98 0.72 -13.35
C GLU A 285 19.67 1.17 -14.01
N ASP A 286 18.57 1.21 -13.27
CA ASP A 286 17.28 1.73 -13.77
C ASP A 286 17.39 3.20 -14.16
N PHE A 287 18.03 4.00 -13.31
CA PHE A 287 18.25 5.42 -13.58
C PHE A 287 19.07 5.62 -14.87
N ASP A 288 20.21 4.91 -15.02
CA ASP A 288 21.08 5.00 -16.18
C ASP A 288 20.37 4.56 -17.45
N ARG A 289 19.55 3.50 -17.38
CA ARG A 289 18.71 3.03 -18.50
C ARG A 289 17.72 4.09 -18.96
N HIS A 290 17.05 4.78 -18.04
CA HIS A 290 16.14 5.87 -18.38
C HIS A 290 16.87 7.08 -18.95
N CYS A 291 18.02 7.46 -18.40
CA CYS A 291 18.87 8.51 -18.97
C CYS A 291 19.31 8.18 -20.40
N ALA A 292 19.75 6.95 -20.65
CA ALA A 292 20.14 6.51 -21.99
C ALA A 292 18.97 6.60 -23.00
N SER A 293 17.74 6.34 -22.58
CA SER A 293 16.55 6.40 -23.44
C SER A 293 16.22 7.82 -23.96
N VAL A 294 16.74 8.85 -23.32
CA VAL A 294 16.56 10.26 -23.71
C VAL A 294 17.83 10.89 -24.26
N GLY A 295 18.87 10.09 -24.57
CA GLY A 295 20.13 10.55 -25.13
C GLY A 295 21.16 11.00 -24.08
N GLY A 296 21.00 10.69 -22.83
CA GLY A 296 21.89 10.99 -21.73
C GLY A 296 21.21 11.69 -20.55
N CYS A 297 21.86 11.68 -19.40
CA CYS A 297 21.35 12.36 -18.20
C CYS A 297 21.46 13.89 -18.40
N PRO A 298 20.36 14.66 -18.21
CA PRO A 298 20.43 16.12 -18.22
C PRO A 298 21.38 16.64 -17.13
N PRO A 299 22.19 17.66 -17.37
CA PRO A 299 23.22 18.14 -16.42
C PRO A 299 22.64 18.73 -15.14
N ASN A 300 21.35 19.08 -15.14
CA ASN A 300 20.59 19.59 -13.99
C ASN A 300 19.80 18.50 -13.23
N VAL A 301 20.07 17.21 -13.50
CA VAL A 301 19.48 16.06 -12.82
C VAL A 301 20.54 15.30 -12.04
N THR A 302 20.27 14.95 -10.79
CA THR A 302 21.20 14.20 -9.93
C THR A 302 20.49 13.02 -9.28
N TYR A 303 21.03 11.82 -9.46
CA TYR A 303 20.54 10.63 -8.75
C TYR A 303 21.08 10.58 -7.31
N LYS A 304 20.20 10.34 -6.37
CA LYS A 304 20.50 10.28 -4.93
C LYS A 304 20.36 8.89 -4.32
N GLY A 305 19.89 7.92 -5.10
CA GLY A 305 19.71 6.54 -4.63
C GLY A 305 18.46 6.33 -3.81
N VAL A 306 18.43 5.19 -3.11
CA VAL A 306 17.36 4.80 -2.19
C VAL A 306 17.72 5.24 -0.78
N VAL A 307 16.79 5.92 -0.12
CA VAL A 307 16.97 6.39 1.25
C VAL A 307 15.78 5.96 2.11
N VAL A 308 15.99 5.83 3.42
CA VAL A 308 14.91 5.50 4.37
C VAL A 308 13.87 6.62 4.43
N ARG A 309 14.32 7.87 4.34
CA ARG A 309 13.46 9.05 4.32
C ARG A 309 14.05 10.07 3.35
N VAL A 310 13.21 10.55 2.43
CA VAL A 310 13.58 11.65 1.53
C VAL A 310 13.61 12.96 2.32
N PRO A 311 14.69 13.76 2.24
CA PRO A 311 14.81 15.02 2.98
C PRO A 311 14.06 16.15 2.28
N TYR A 312 12.73 16.07 2.19
CA TYR A 312 11.89 17.03 1.46
C TYR A 312 12.10 18.49 1.92
N GLU A 313 12.45 18.69 3.19
CA GLU A 313 12.73 20.03 3.75
C GLU A 313 13.90 20.77 3.08
N GLN A 314 14.74 20.08 2.31
CA GLN A 314 15.88 20.67 1.57
C GLN A 314 15.51 21.15 0.16
N TYR A 315 14.26 20.92 -0.27
CA TYR A 315 13.76 21.23 -1.59
C TYR A 315 12.71 22.34 -1.57
N ASP A 316 12.46 22.91 -2.74
CA ASP A 316 11.46 23.96 -2.95
C ASP A 316 10.21 23.39 -3.63
N GLY A 317 10.40 22.42 -4.53
CA GLY A 317 9.34 21.82 -5.32
C GLY A 317 9.42 20.30 -5.38
N PHE A 318 8.28 19.70 -5.65
CA PHE A 318 8.12 18.27 -5.92
C PHE A 318 7.60 18.10 -7.35
N LEU A 319 8.23 17.21 -8.11
CA LEU A 319 7.84 16.87 -9.47
C LEU A 319 7.37 15.42 -9.53
N SER A 320 6.17 15.17 -10.06
CA SER A 320 5.69 13.81 -10.33
C SER A 320 5.10 13.69 -11.72
N THR A 321 5.62 12.75 -12.48
CA THR A 321 5.23 12.45 -13.86
C THR A 321 4.44 11.14 -13.98
N SER A 322 3.96 10.60 -12.85
CA SER A 322 3.24 9.32 -12.79
C SER A 322 1.99 9.33 -13.68
N THR A 323 1.79 8.27 -14.46
CA THR A 323 0.59 8.06 -15.29
C THR A 323 -0.53 7.35 -14.53
N HIS A 324 -0.20 6.64 -13.44
CA HIS A 324 -1.14 5.90 -12.62
C HIS A 324 -0.80 6.06 -11.14
N GLU A 325 -1.76 6.52 -10.38
CA GLU A 325 -1.73 6.63 -8.92
C GLU A 325 -3.15 6.48 -8.39
N LEU A 326 -3.30 5.95 -7.19
CA LEU A 326 -4.54 6.06 -6.44
C LEU A 326 -4.38 7.00 -5.24
N PHE A 327 -3.19 6.95 -4.65
CA PHE A 327 -2.75 7.81 -3.56
C PHE A 327 -1.23 7.96 -3.66
N SER A 328 -0.72 9.16 -3.69
CA SER A 328 0.72 9.41 -3.80
C SER A 328 1.29 9.78 -2.43
N ASN A 329 1.89 8.80 -1.73
CA ASN A 329 2.55 9.04 -0.45
C ASN A 329 3.63 10.11 -0.58
N ALA A 330 4.48 10.02 -1.61
CA ALA A 330 5.55 10.98 -1.87
C ALA A 330 5.02 12.42 -2.05
N CYS A 331 3.89 12.59 -2.72
CA CYS A 331 3.25 13.91 -2.87
C CYS A 331 2.70 14.43 -1.54
N ILE A 332 2.09 13.58 -0.71
CA ILE A 332 1.62 13.96 0.63
C ILE A 332 2.79 14.34 1.54
N GLU A 333 3.90 13.59 1.50
CA GLU A 333 5.12 13.91 2.27
C GLU A 333 5.72 15.25 1.82
N ALA A 334 5.79 15.47 0.50
CA ALA A 334 6.25 16.75 -0.06
C ALA A 334 5.37 17.93 0.37
N MET A 335 4.05 17.80 0.27
CA MET A 335 3.10 18.81 0.75
C MET A 335 3.19 19.03 2.25
N THR A 336 3.39 17.97 3.05
CA THR A 336 3.61 18.08 4.50
C THR A 336 4.85 18.90 4.81
N SER A 337 5.88 18.80 3.99
CA SER A 337 7.12 19.58 4.08
C SER A 337 6.99 20.99 3.46
N GLY A 338 5.82 21.36 2.97
CA GLY A 338 5.53 22.68 2.41
C GLY A 338 6.09 22.94 1.01
N LEU A 339 6.28 21.91 0.19
CA LEU A 339 6.79 22.05 -1.17
C LEU A 339 5.67 22.43 -2.15
N LYS A 340 6.03 23.21 -3.19
CA LYS A 340 5.20 23.35 -4.39
C LYS A 340 5.19 22.06 -5.18
N CYS A 341 4.01 21.55 -5.52
CA CYS A 341 3.88 20.33 -6.29
C CYS A 341 3.50 20.61 -7.75
N VAL A 342 4.26 20.03 -8.69
CA VAL A 342 3.94 19.99 -10.12
C VAL A 342 3.77 18.51 -10.47
N VAL A 343 2.55 18.12 -10.87
CA VAL A 343 2.17 16.72 -11.00
C VAL A 343 1.39 16.45 -12.29
N SER A 344 1.34 15.20 -12.71
CA SER A 344 0.63 14.79 -13.91
C SER A 344 -0.88 15.06 -13.81
N ASP A 345 -1.51 15.38 -14.95
CA ASP A 345 -2.94 15.49 -15.05
C ASP A 345 -3.61 14.10 -15.12
N ILE A 346 -3.76 13.47 -13.97
CA ILE A 346 -4.46 12.20 -13.80
C ILE A 346 -5.63 12.36 -12.84
N LYS A 347 -6.69 11.57 -13.05
CA LYS A 347 -7.94 11.67 -12.31
C LYS A 347 -7.76 11.52 -10.82
N TYR A 348 -7.01 10.49 -10.41
CA TYR A 348 -6.65 10.21 -9.01
C TYR A 348 -5.14 10.16 -8.86
N PRO A 349 -4.58 10.68 -7.78
CA PRO A 349 -5.17 11.58 -6.78
C PRO A 349 -4.96 13.05 -7.16
N PHE A 350 -4.21 13.34 -8.23
CA PHE A 350 -3.61 14.66 -8.47
C PHE A 350 -4.62 15.76 -8.80
N ARG A 351 -5.68 15.45 -9.57
CA ARG A 351 -6.78 16.42 -9.75
C ARG A 351 -7.47 16.74 -8.43
N ASP A 352 -7.68 15.74 -7.56
CA ASP A 352 -8.27 15.97 -6.25
C ASP A 352 -7.39 16.88 -5.38
N TYR A 353 -6.06 16.69 -5.46
CA TYR A 353 -5.11 17.52 -4.73
C TYR A 353 -5.11 18.96 -5.27
N ALA A 354 -5.12 19.15 -6.59
CA ALA A 354 -5.17 20.46 -7.21
C ALA A 354 -6.47 21.20 -6.88
N GLU A 355 -7.63 20.53 -6.96
CA GLU A 355 -8.94 21.11 -6.63
C GLU A 355 -9.05 21.51 -5.15
N LYS A 356 -8.43 20.78 -4.24
CA LYS A 356 -8.46 21.02 -2.79
C LYS A 356 -7.34 21.93 -2.31
N SER A 357 -6.26 22.09 -3.08
CA SER A 357 -5.18 23.04 -2.80
C SER A 357 -5.55 24.44 -3.32
N CYS A 358 -5.04 25.48 -2.72
CA CYS A 358 -5.29 26.84 -3.20
C CYS A 358 -4.28 27.30 -4.26
N GLY A 359 -3.94 26.43 -5.20
CA GLY A 359 -2.92 26.67 -6.22
C GLY A 359 -1.53 26.15 -5.83
N GLU A 360 -1.42 25.45 -4.70
CA GLU A 360 -0.17 24.85 -4.27
C GLU A 360 0.19 23.58 -5.10
N VAL A 361 -0.79 22.97 -5.74
CA VAL A 361 -0.59 21.85 -6.66
C VAL A 361 -0.96 22.30 -8.07
N SER A 362 0.02 22.27 -8.98
CA SER A 362 -0.17 22.49 -10.41
C SER A 362 -0.22 21.16 -11.14
N ILE A 363 -1.14 21.02 -12.10
CA ILE A 363 -1.25 19.83 -12.94
C ILE A 363 -0.75 20.12 -14.34
N ALA A 364 -0.09 19.15 -14.96
CA ALA A 364 0.44 19.22 -16.31
C ALA A 364 0.32 17.84 -16.99
N TYR A 365 0.06 17.83 -18.29
CA TYR A 365 -0.07 16.61 -19.07
C TYR A 365 1.11 16.42 -20.04
N THR A 366 1.45 17.46 -20.78
CA THR A 366 2.54 17.46 -21.77
C THR A 366 3.86 17.96 -21.17
N ASP A 367 4.98 17.59 -21.82
CA ASP A 367 6.31 18.10 -21.43
C ASP A 367 6.33 19.64 -21.44
N ALA A 368 5.67 20.27 -22.41
CA ALA A 368 5.59 21.74 -22.53
C ALA A 368 4.83 22.38 -21.36
N GLU A 369 3.73 21.77 -20.92
CA GLU A 369 2.96 22.23 -19.75
C GLU A 369 3.76 22.09 -18.46
N PHE A 370 4.49 20.96 -18.28
CA PHE A 370 5.40 20.80 -17.15
C PHE A 370 6.48 21.88 -17.14
N VAL A 371 7.12 22.14 -18.31
CA VAL A 371 8.13 23.18 -18.45
C VAL A 371 7.56 24.56 -18.11
N SER A 372 6.35 24.87 -18.58
CA SER A 372 5.67 26.14 -18.25
C SER A 372 5.39 26.24 -16.75
N CYS A 373 4.79 25.23 -16.14
CA CYS A 373 4.50 25.22 -14.69
C CYS A 373 5.78 25.43 -13.87
N VAL A 374 6.89 24.83 -14.25
CA VAL A 374 8.16 24.94 -13.54
C VAL A 374 8.80 26.31 -13.74
N ARG A 375 8.78 26.87 -14.98
CA ARG A 375 9.33 28.20 -15.28
C ARG A 375 8.56 29.32 -14.61
N ASP A 376 7.23 29.26 -14.60
CA ASP A 376 6.37 30.28 -13.99
C ASP A 376 6.63 30.46 -12.47
N LEU A 377 7.21 29.43 -11.83
CA LEU A 377 7.54 29.44 -10.42
C LEU A 377 8.93 30.00 -10.10
N GLN A 378 9.80 30.21 -11.12
CA GLN A 378 11.15 30.75 -10.89
C GLN A 378 11.14 32.16 -10.33
N ASP A 379 10.15 32.96 -10.74
CA ASP A 379 10.04 34.38 -10.37
C ASP A 379 8.83 34.63 -9.44
N SER A 380 8.15 33.56 -9.04
CA SER A 380 6.95 33.63 -8.21
C SER A 380 7.27 33.40 -6.73
N VAL A 381 6.50 34.07 -5.86
CA VAL A 381 6.47 33.76 -4.43
C VAL A 381 5.48 32.65 -4.20
N PHE A 382 5.91 31.56 -3.60
CA PHE A 382 5.05 30.47 -3.22
C PHE A 382 4.86 30.41 -1.69
N HIS A 383 3.61 30.41 -1.25
CA HIS A 383 3.23 30.27 0.16
C HIS A 383 2.54 28.91 0.35
N ALA A 384 3.20 27.98 1.04
CA ALA A 384 2.60 26.71 1.37
C ALA A 384 1.55 26.85 2.46
N ASN A 385 0.33 26.44 2.18
CA ASN A 385 -0.79 26.48 3.11
C ASN A 385 -1.70 25.25 3.01
N TYR A 386 -1.09 24.09 2.85
CA TYR A 386 -1.80 22.81 2.67
C TYR A 386 -2.67 22.41 3.85
N GLN A 387 -2.36 22.91 5.06
CA GLN A 387 -3.09 22.61 6.28
C GLN A 387 -4.58 22.90 6.18
N ILE A 388 -4.94 24.02 5.53
CA ILE A 388 -6.30 24.57 5.62
C ILE A 388 -7.32 23.73 4.85
N LYS A 389 -6.97 23.17 3.72
CA LYS A 389 -7.97 22.49 2.87
C LYS A 389 -7.66 21.04 2.54
N LEU A 390 -6.41 20.70 2.31
CA LEU A 390 -6.01 19.38 1.82
C LEU A 390 -5.54 18.46 2.95
N LEU A 391 -4.40 18.80 3.59
CA LEU A 391 -3.75 17.87 4.51
C LEU A 391 -4.52 17.59 5.80
N LYS A 392 -5.40 18.50 6.22
CA LYS A 392 -6.26 18.23 7.39
C LYS A 392 -7.15 16.98 7.24
N ASN A 393 -7.40 16.52 6.00
CA ASN A 393 -8.17 15.31 5.75
C ASN A 393 -7.35 14.03 5.95
N TYR A 394 -6.02 14.17 6.01
CA TYR A 394 -5.05 13.10 6.17
C TYR A 394 -4.34 13.16 7.54
N THR A 395 -4.81 13.99 8.48
CA THR A 395 -4.23 14.05 9.82
C THR A 395 -4.52 12.77 10.60
N TYR A 396 -3.62 12.48 11.55
CA TYR A 396 -3.72 11.32 12.43
C TYR A 396 -5.07 11.27 13.16
N GLU A 397 -5.56 12.39 13.69
CA GLU A 397 -6.81 12.46 14.46
C GLU A 397 -8.02 12.07 13.59
N ARG A 398 -8.06 12.56 12.35
CA ARG A 398 -9.12 12.19 11.40
C ARG A 398 -9.04 10.74 10.99
N TRP A 399 -7.84 10.26 10.76
CA TRP A 399 -7.62 8.87 10.42
C TRP A 399 -8.06 7.95 11.58
N ALA A 400 -7.63 8.25 12.83
CA ALA A 400 -8.02 7.51 14.03
C ALA A 400 -9.54 7.50 14.25
N SER A 401 -10.21 8.63 13.99
CA SER A 401 -11.68 8.71 14.08
C SER A 401 -12.36 7.77 13.07
N ARG A 402 -11.94 7.75 11.82
CA ARG A 402 -12.47 6.84 10.79
C ARG A 402 -12.21 5.38 11.16
N PHE A 403 -10.99 5.05 11.56
CA PHE A 403 -10.62 3.71 11.98
C PHE A 403 -11.47 3.22 13.16
N SER A 404 -11.66 4.06 14.19
CA SER A 404 -12.51 3.72 15.34
C SER A 404 -13.96 3.48 14.97
N GLN A 405 -14.47 4.15 13.94
CA GLN A 405 -15.84 3.91 13.43
C GLN A 405 -15.96 2.56 12.71
N MET A 406 -14.92 2.12 12.02
CA MET A 406 -14.87 0.84 11.33
C MET A 406 -14.79 -0.36 12.29
N CYS A 407 -14.23 -0.16 13.47
CA CYS A 407 -14.10 -1.20 14.50
C CYS A 407 -15.32 -1.30 15.45
N LYS A 408 -16.38 -0.53 15.21
CA LYS A 408 -17.65 -0.58 15.94
C LYS A 408 -18.69 -1.43 15.22
#